data_f3c8c591cb665b0542b94ef542d0c742
#
_entry.id   f3c8c591cb665b0542b94ef542d0c742
#
_cell.length_a   1.000
_cell.length_b   1.000
_cell.length_c   1.000
_cell.angle_alpha   90.00
_cell.angle_beta   90.00
_cell.angle_gamma   90.00
#
_symmetry.space_group_name_H-M   'P 1'
#
loop_
_entity.id
_entity.type
_entity.pdbx_description
1 polymer ?
#
loop_
_entity_poly.entity_id
_entity_poly.type
_entity_poly.pdbx_seq_one_letter_code
_entity_poly.pdbx_strand_id
1 'polypeptide(L)'
;NHHNPREIYLKKLVDENVVNIEEGNQMEQEFDDMLQERLSDAKQIEKAKITNFLEEVWTDFRKSKRNDFENSPPTGVEKSKLLLLAKKMNSLPEGKKYFRKIVKLFDDRLKMIESDKLDWAMGELLAYATLLDEGKSIRISGQDVERGTFSHRHAIVKTEDDEEEIVPLNLLNDHQGKFEIYNSLLSEYAVLGFDYGYAFNTPNGLTIWEAQFGDFFNGAQIIIDQFLSAAEDKWGTPNGLVMLLPHGYEGMGSEHSSARIERFLQLCAEENFQVANCTNPANYFHLLRRQIARPFRKPLVVFTPKKLLRYNRAVSSIQEMSSGSFQEVIDDSLATPSKINQVVLCSGKFYYDLVEHYETLDKANIAFVRLEQLYPYPETQLKSIFNKYGKECKYVWAQEEPLNMGPWSYILRKWEYSKIVCFSREESGSPASGSPKVFERRQQEIINKVMSYS
;
A
#
# COMPACT_ATOMS: atom_id res chain seq x y z
N ASN A 1 22.87 30.31 -36.22
CA ASN A 1 21.58 29.86 -36.72
C ASN A 1 21.64 28.35 -36.87
N HIS A 2 20.84 27.66 -36.10
CA HIS A 2 20.66 26.20 -36.23
C HIS A 2 19.62 25.95 -37.33
N HIS A 3 19.91 24.99 -38.21
CA HIS A 3 18.92 24.49 -39.15
C HIS A 3 17.78 23.79 -38.42
N ASN A 4 16.58 23.85 -38.97
CA ASN A 4 15.43 23.14 -38.43
C ASN A 4 15.71 21.61 -38.45
N PRO A 5 15.48 20.89 -37.35
CA PRO A 5 15.69 19.44 -37.30
C PRO A 5 14.96 18.68 -38.43
N ARG A 6 13.78 19.16 -38.85
CA ARG A 6 13.03 18.59 -39.97
C ARG A 6 13.83 18.69 -41.28
N GLU A 7 14.42 19.86 -41.57
CA GLU A 7 15.22 20.08 -42.82
C GLU A 7 16.45 19.16 -42.83
N ILE A 8 17.12 19.02 -41.68
CA ILE A 8 18.26 18.11 -41.53
C ILE A 8 17.85 16.66 -41.79
N TYR A 9 16.71 16.26 -41.25
CA TYR A 9 16.22 14.89 -41.39
C TYR A 9 15.72 14.61 -42.83
N LEU A 10 14.98 15.54 -43.43
CA LEU A 10 14.55 15.42 -44.83
C LEU A 10 15.76 15.30 -45.76
N LYS A 11 16.78 16.13 -45.59
CA LYS A 11 18.02 16.05 -46.38
C LYS A 11 18.65 14.65 -46.25
N LYS A 12 18.76 14.14 -45.05
CA LYS A 12 19.28 12.78 -44.82
C LYS A 12 18.47 11.71 -45.57
N LEU A 13 17.14 11.76 -45.49
CA LEU A 13 16.27 10.78 -46.19
C LEU A 13 16.39 10.91 -47.71
N VAL A 14 16.55 12.10 -48.24
CA VAL A 14 16.78 12.32 -49.67
C VAL A 14 18.14 11.78 -50.09
N ASP A 15 19.20 12.03 -49.31
CA ASP A 15 20.55 11.52 -49.58
C ASP A 15 20.60 9.97 -49.53
N GLU A 16 19.76 9.37 -48.70
CA GLU A 16 19.59 7.91 -48.58
C GLU A 16 18.61 7.30 -49.61
N ASN A 17 18.00 8.11 -50.48
CA ASN A 17 16.99 7.73 -51.48
C ASN A 17 15.75 7.05 -50.87
N VAL A 18 15.37 7.40 -49.65
CA VAL A 18 14.17 6.92 -48.98
C VAL A 18 12.93 7.70 -49.43
N VAL A 19 13.07 9.01 -49.59
CA VAL A 19 12.06 9.91 -50.15
C VAL A 19 12.71 10.87 -51.14
N ASN A 20 11.95 11.44 -52.06
CA ASN A 20 12.42 12.54 -52.88
C ASN A 20 12.00 13.89 -52.27
N ILE A 21 12.58 14.97 -52.78
CA ILE A 21 12.35 16.33 -52.25
C ILE A 21 10.90 16.77 -52.46
N GLU A 22 10.27 16.35 -53.56
CA GLU A 22 8.89 16.70 -53.90
C GLU A 22 7.92 16.01 -52.91
N GLU A 23 8.14 14.74 -52.62
CA GLU A 23 7.38 14.02 -51.58
C GLU A 23 7.50 14.69 -50.22
N GLY A 24 8.71 15.09 -49.81
CA GLY A 24 8.94 15.81 -48.57
C GLY A 24 8.21 17.16 -48.49
N ASN A 25 8.21 17.90 -49.58
CA ASN A 25 7.48 19.16 -49.66
C ASN A 25 5.95 18.96 -49.70
N GLN A 26 5.48 17.90 -50.33
CA GLN A 26 4.07 17.56 -50.36
C GLN A 26 3.58 17.20 -48.94
N MET A 27 4.33 16.39 -48.21
CA MET A 27 4.00 16.06 -46.79
C MET A 27 3.94 17.32 -45.92
N GLU A 28 4.83 18.28 -46.13
CA GLU A 28 4.81 19.57 -45.43
C GLU A 28 3.54 20.35 -45.72
N GLN A 29 3.19 20.45 -47.02
CA GLN A 29 2.01 21.20 -47.45
C GLN A 29 0.72 20.53 -46.90
N GLU A 30 0.60 19.22 -46.99
CA GLU A 30 -0.53 18.48 -46.41
C GLU A 30 -0.68 18.72 -44.91
N PHE A 31 0.43 18.77 -44.18
CA PHE A 31 0.42 19.04 -42.74
C PHE A 31 0.02 20.49 -42.46
N ASP A 32 0.54 21.44 -43.20
CA ASP A 32 0.19 22.88 -43.07
C ASP A 32 -1.30 23.08 -43.38
N ASP A 33 -1.81 22.49 -44.46
CA ASP A 33 -3.24 22.55 -44.83
C ASP A 33 -4.12 22.00 -43.74
N MET A 34 -3.74 20.85 -43.14
CA MET A 34 -4.43 20.26 -41.99
C MET A 34 -4.43 21.22 -40.78
N LEU A 35 -3.31 21.84 -40.48
CA LEU A 35 -3.21 22.81 -39.38
C LEU A 35 -4.09 24.05 -39.62
N GLN A 36 -4.13 24.58 -40.87
CA GLN A 36 -5.00 25.70 -41.24
C GLN A 36 -6.49 25.35 -41.11
N GLU A 37 -6.88 24.13 -41.55
CA GLU A 37 -8.22 23.65 -41.39
C GLU A 37 -8.60 23.62 -39.89
N ARG A 38 -7.76 22.99 -39.04
CA ARG A 38 -8.00 22.91 -37.59
C ARG A 38 -8.04 24.27 -36.92
N LEU A 39 -7.21 25.20 -37.35
CA LEU A 39 -7.22 26.59 -36.88
C LEU A 39 -8.53 27.31 -37.27
N SER A 40 -9.04 27.06 -38.46
CA SER A 40 -10.32 27.61 -38.94
C SER A 40 -11.47 27.07 -38.12
N ASP A 41 -11.50 25.75 -37.89
CA ASP A 41 -12.50 25.10 -37.07
C ASP A 41 -12.47 25.62 -35.62
N ALA A 42 -11.28 25.75 -35.04
CA ALA A 42 -11.10 26.27 -33.70
C ALA A 42 -11.62 27.71 -33.54
N LYS A 43 -11.50 28.57 -34.56
CA LYS A 43 -12.03 29.95 -34.54
C LYS A 43 -13.58 30.00 -34.55
N GLN A 44 -14.24 28.94 -34.99
CA GLN A 44 -15.71 28.87 -35.02
C GLN A 44 -16.31 28.35 -33.70
N ILE A 45 -15.47 27.84 -32.80
CA ILE A 45 -15.92 27.27 -31.50
C ILE A 45 -16.02 28.42 -30.48
N GLU A 46 -17.24 28.74 -30.06
CA GLU A 46 -17.51 29.79 -29.06
C GLU A 46 -16.96 29.43 -27.66
N LYS A 47 -16.96 28.13 -27.31
CA LYS A 47 -16.44 27.61 -26.02
C LYS A 47 -15.59 26.37 -26.25
N ALA A 48 -14.34 26.42 -25.82
CA ALA A 48 -13.49 25.25 -25.84
C ALA A 48 -14.09 24.14 -24.96
N LYS A 49 -14.31 22.96 -25.53
CA LYS A 49 -14.63 21.75 -24.77
C LYS A 49 -13.29 21.09 -24.40
N ILE A 50 -12.93 21.19 -23.13
CA ILE A 50 -11.78 20.46 -22.59
C ILE A 50 -12.24 19.03 -22.34
N THR A 51 -11.67 18.08 -23.07
CA THR A 51 -11.85 16.65 -22.81
C THR A 51 -10.66 16.19 -21.97
N ASN A 52 -10.94 15.64 -20.79
CA ASN A 52 -9.88 15.07 -19.96
C ASN A 52 -9.37 13.77 -20.58
N PHE A 53 -8.08 13.53 -20.44
CA PHE A 53 -7.47 12.27 -20.91
C PHE A 53 -8.14 11.08 -20.20
N LEU A 54 -8.56 10.07 -20.96
CA LEU A 54 -9.29 8.88 -20.48
C LEU A 54 -10.60 9.20 -19.73
N GLU A 55 -11.28 10.30 -20.03
CA GLU A 55 -12.53 10.71 -19.37
C GLU A 55 -13.57 9.58 -19.34
N GLU A 56 -13.69 8.81 -20.43
CA GLU A 56 -14.63 7.70 -20.55
C GLU A 56 -14.38 6.59 -19.53
N VAL A 57 -13.12 6.31 -19.20
CA VAL A 57 -12.72 5.26 -18.25
C VAL A 57 -13.05 5.66 -16.80
N TRP A 58 -13.16 6.97 -16.54
CA TRP A 58 -13.37 7.54 -15.22
C TRP A 58 -14.80 8.00 -14.94
N THR A 59 -15.74 7.76 -15.85
CA THR A 59 -17.14 8.23 -15.73
C THR A 59 -17.85 7.73 -14.47
N ASP A 60 -17.55 6.52 -14.02
CA ASP A 60 -18.16 5.92 -12.82
C ASP A 60 -17.54 6.40 -11.50
N PHE A 61 -16.50 7.21 -11.57
CA PHE A 61 -15.78 7.69 -10.39
C PHE A 61 -16.01 9.17 -10.16
N ARG A 62 -16.35 9.50 -8.93
CA ARG A 62 -16.45 10.90 -8.50
C ARG A 62 -15.17 11.36 -7.81
N LYS A 63 -14.99 12.64 -7.65
CA LYS A 63 -13.96 13.19 -6.77
C LYS A 63 -14.28 12.88 -5.31
N SER A 64 -13.24 12.64 -4.50
CA SER A 64 -13.41 12.48 -3.06
C SER A 64 -13.80 13.78 -2.39
N LYS A 65 -14.46 13.66 -1.23
CA LYS A 65 -14.74 14.75 -0.30
C LYS A 65 -14.13 14.41 1.04
N ARG A 66 -13.79 15.40 1.86
CA ARG A 66 -13.17 15.18 3.18
C ARG A 66 -13.94 14.18 4.05
N ASN A 67 -15.27 14.28 4.07
CA ASN A 67 -16.12 13.39 4.86
C ASN A 67 -16.09 11.91 4.40
N ASP A 68 -15.63 11.62 3.19
CA ASP A 68 -15.47 10.24 2.70
C ASP A 68 -14.40 9.44 3.48
N PHE A 69 -13.55 10.13 4.22
CA PHE A 69 -12.47 9.54 4.98
C PHE A 69 -12.78 9.42 6.49
N GLU A 70 -13.93 9.89 6.94
CA GLU A 70 -14.37 9.77 8.34
C GLU A 70 -14.73 8.32 8.70
N ASN A 71 -15.27 7.57 7.74
CA ASN A 71 -15.65 6.18 7.93
C ASN A 71 -15.25 5.33 6.72
N SER A 72 -14.78 4.13 6.99
CA SER A 72 -14.54 3.12 5.95
C SER A 72 -15.83 2.42 5.53
N PRO A 73 -16.04 2.17 4.22
CA PRO A 73 -17.19 1.40 3.75
C PRO A 73 -17.12 -0.06 4.25
N PRO A 74 -18.26 -0.76 4.38
CA PRO A 74 -18.28 -2.19 4.66
C PRO A 74 -17.53 -2.97 3.59
N THR A 75 -16.66 -3.87 4.02
CA THR A 75 -15.80 -4.70 3.16
C THR A 75 -15.78 -6.16 3.60
N GLY A 76 -16.59 -6.54 4.58
CA GLY A 76 -16.79 -7.92 4.99
C GLY A 76 -17.35 -8.77 3.83
N VAL A 77 -16.98 -10.05 3.81
CA VAL A 77 -17.44 -11.04 2.83
C VAL A 77 -18.04 -12.22 3.58
N GLU A 78 -19.17 -12.68 3.11
CA GLU A 78 -19.90 -13.78 3.75
C GLU A 78 -18.98 -14.98 4.07
N LYS A 79 -19.10 -15.52 5.31
CA LYS A 79 -18.18 -16.51 5.88
C LYS A 79 -18.06 -17.78 5.04
N SER A 80 -19.17 -18.27 4.48
CA SER A 80 -19.16 -19.47 3.64
C SER A 80 -18.36 -19.24 2.35
N LYS A 81 -18.46 -18.03 1.78
CA LYS A 81 -17.71 -17.62 0.61
C LYS A 81 -16.21 -17.50 0.89
N LEU A 82 -15.84 -16.90 2.02
CA LEU A 82 -14.44 -16.84 2.46
C LEU A 82 -13.83 -18.24 2.62
N LEU A 83 -14.54 -19.16 3.28
CA LEU A 83 -14.08 -20.53 3.45
C LEU A 83 -13.95 -21.29 2.13
N LEU A 84 -14.88 -21.08 1.20
CA LEU A 84 -14.82 -21.67 -0.13
C LEU A 84 -13.58 -21.16 -0.90
N LEU A 85 -13.39 -19.85 -0.96
CA LEU A 85 -12.27 -19.23 -1.66
C LEU A 85 -10.92 -19.59 -1.01
N ALA A 86 -10.87 -19.60 0.32
CA ALA A 86 -9.68 -20.00 1.06
C ALA A 86 -9.25 -21.45 0.73
N LYS A 87 -10.20 -22.37 0.59
CA LYS A 87 -9.92 -23.75 0.16
C LYS A 87 -9.47 -23.78 -1.29
N LYS A 88 -10.19 -23.12 -2.21
CA LYS A 88 -9.88 -23.15 -3.64
C LYS A 88 -8.48 -22.61 -3.94
N MET A 89 -8.12 -21.44 -3.40
CA MET A 89 -6.82 -20.81 -3.66
C MET A 89 -5.63 -21.59 -3.04
N ASN A 90 -5.90 -22.52 -2.12
CA ASN A 90 -4.90 -23.40 -1.51
C ASN A 90 -5.05 -24.86 -1.93
N SER A 91 -5.77 -25.15 -3.02
CA SER A 91 -5.87 -26.46 -3.64
C SER A 91 -5.03 -26.50 -4.92
N LEU A 92 -3.99 -27.32 -4.93
CA LEU A 92 -3.16 -27.51 -6.12
C LEU A 92 -3.89 -28.44 -7.11
N PRO A 93 -3.85 -28.14 -8.45
CA PRO A 93 -4.40 -29.04 -9.48
C PRO A 93 -3.86 -30.47 -9.36
N GLU A 94 -4.75 -31.45 -9.51
CA GLU A 94 -4.39 -32.87 -9.47
C GLU A 94 -3.61 -33.32 -10.73
N GLY A 95 -2.91 -34.42 -10.61
CA GLY A 95 -2.17 -35.05 -11.72
C GLY A 95 -0.85 -34.37 -12.07
N LYS A 96 -0.41 -33.38 -11.29
CA LYS A 96 0.86 -32.68 -11.43
C LYS A 96 1.77 -32.95 -10.23
N LYS A 97 3.08 -32.90 -10.46
CA LYS A 97 4.08 -33.06 -9.41
C LYS A 97 4.60 -31.70 -8.96
N TYR A 98 4.56 -31.45 -7.66
CA TYR A 98 4.99 -30.20 -7.04
C TYR A 98 6.18 -30.42 -6.10
N PHE A 99 7.02 -29.42 -5.96
CA PHE A 99 8.08 -29.43 -4.96
C PHE A 99 7.51 -29.63 -3.55
N ARG A 100 8.12 -30.51 -2.78
CA ARG A 100 7.68 -30.85 -1.42
C ARG A 100 7.44 -29.61 -0.51
N LYS A 101 8.24 -28.55 -0.68
CA LYS A 101 8.08 -27.31 0.08
C LYS A 101 6.77 -26.59 -0.27
N ILE A 102 6.35 -26.63 -1.53
CA ILE A 102 5.09 -26.03 -2.01
C ILE A 102 3.92 -26.82 -1.45
N VAL A 103 3.91 -28.14 -1.58
CA VAL A 103 2.86 -29.00 -1.00
C VAL A 103 2.69 -28.70 0.48
N LYS A 104 3.80 -28.70 1.24
CA LYS A 104 3.76 -28.38 2.66
C LYS A 104 3.18 -27.00 2.96
N LEU A 105 3.55 -25.96 2.18
CA LEU A 105 3.03 -24.60 2.36
C LEU A 105 1.52 -24.55 2.19
N PHE A 106 0.98 -25.21 1.16
CA PHE A 106 -0.44 -25.24 0.88
C PHE A 106 -1.20 -26.04 1.93
N ASP A 107 -0.66 -27.18 2.38
CA ASP A 107 -1.21 -27.95 3.51
C ASP A 107 -1.22 -27.12 4.80
N ASP A 108 -0.17 -26.37 5.09
CA ASP A 108 -0.12 -25.54 6.30
C ASP A 108 -1.15 -24.39 6.22
N ARG A 109 -1.40 -23.81 5.04
CA ARG A 109 -2.48 -22.83 4.85
C ARG A 109 -3.89 -23.43 5.04
N LEU A 110 -4.12 -24.67 4.59
CA LEU A 110 -5.37 -25.37 4.88
C LEU A 110 -5.58 -25.58 6.38
N LYS A 111 -4.52 -25.93 7.13
CA LYS A 111 -4.58 -26.04 8.60
C LYS A 111 -4.86 -24.69 9.29
N MET A 112 -4.38 -23.56 8.72
CA MET A 112 -4.73 -22.23 9.23
C MET A 112 -6.24 -21.97 9.14
N ILE A 113 -6.89 -22.44 8.06
CA ILE A 113 -8.35 -22.34 7.90
C ILE A 113 -9.07 -23.19 8.95
N GLU A 114 -8.61 -24.42 9.21
CA GLU A 114 -9.18 -25.32 10.20
C GLU A 114 -9.05 -24.79 11.64
N SER A 115 -7.91 -24.19 11.95
CA SER A 115 -7.62 -23.61 13.26
C SER A 115 -8.18 -22.20 13.46
N ASP A 116 -8.75 -21.60 12.41
CA ASP A 116 -9.23 -20.19 12.36
C ASP A 116 -8.16 -19.18 12.81
N LYS A 117 -6.90 -19.41 12.40
CA LYS A 117 -5.73 -18.56 12.68
C LYS A 117 -5.00 -18.25 11.39
N LEU A 118 -5.51 -17.28 10.65
CA LEU A 118 -4.98 -16.86 9.37
C LEU A 118 -3.82 -15.90 9.56
N ASP A 119 -2.70 -16.18 8.93
CA ASP A 119 -1.53 -15.31 8.92
C ASP A 119 -1.69 -14.13 7.94
N TRP A 120 -0.66 -13.30 7.84
CA TRP A 120 -0.66 -12.12 6.99
C TRP A 120 -0.86 -12.46 5.51
N ALA A 121 -0.18 -13.50 5.01
CA ALA A 121 -0.30 -13.92 3.62
C ALA A 121 -1.70 -14.43 3.29
N MET A 122 -2.34 -15.15 4.21
CA MET A 122 -3.71 -15.60 4.05
C MET A 122 -4.70 -14.43 4.02
N GLY A 123 -4.50 -13.40 4.85
CA GLY A 123 -5.32 -12.18 4.81
C GLY A 123 -5.18 -11.45 3.47
N GLU A 124 -3.96 -11.31 2.96
CA GLU A 124 -3.66 -10.72 1.66
C GLU A 124 -4.31 -11.50 0.51
N LEU A 125 -4.03 -12.79 0.43
CA LEU A 125 -4.52 -13.65 -0.65
C LEU A 125 -6.05 -13.79 -0.65
N LEU A 126 -6.69 -13.78 0.51
CA LEU A 126 -8.16 -13.75 0.61
C LEU A 126 -8.75 -12.43 0.13
N ALA A 127 -8.10 -11.29 0.39
CA ALA A 127 -8.52 -10.01 -0.16
C ALA A 127 -8.49 -10.08 -1.70
N TYR A 128 -7.42 -10.61 -2.27
CA TYR A 128 -7.33 -10.81 -3.73
C TYR A 128 -8.38 -11.79 -4.24
N ALA A 129 -8.51 -12.96 -3.64
CA ALA A 129 -9.48 -13.98 -4.05
C ALA A 129 -10.91 -13.46 -4.07
N THR A 130 -11.29 -12.68 -3.06
CA THR A 130 -12.65 -12.10 -2.98
C THR A 130 -12.88 -11.02 -4.02
N LEU A 131 -11.90 -10.16 -4.32
CA LEU A 131 -11.99 -9.16 -5.37
C LEU A 131 -12.05 -9.80 -6.77
N LEU A 132 -11.24 -10.83 -7.01
CA LEU A 132 -11.27 -11.59 -8.25
C LEU A 132 -12.63 -12.25 -8.46
N ASP A 133 -13.20 -12.88 -7.44
CA ASP A 133 -14.52 -13.50 -7.49
C ASP A 133 -15.66 -12.49 -7.73
N GLU A 134 -15.44 -11.22 -7.36
CA GLU A 134 -16.31 -10.08 -7.68
C GLU A 134 -16.05 -9.50 -9.09
N GLY A 135 -15.24 -10.16 -9.92
CA GLY A 135 -14.91 -9.74 -11.29
C GLY A 135 -13.90 -8.59 -11.38
N LYS A 136 -13.21 -8.25 -10.27
CA LYS A 136 -12.17 -7.21 -10.25
C LYS A 136 -10.82 -7.80 -10.62
N SER A 137 -10.19 -7.29 -11.68
CA SER A 137 -8.84 -7.69 -12.04
C SER A 137 -7.80 -7.07 -11.10
N ILE A 138 -6.72 -7.81 -10.88
CA ILE A 138 -5.63 -7.40 -9.99
C ILE A 138 -4.31 -7.52 -10.74
N ARG A 139 -3.52 -6.46 -10.71
CA ARG A 139 -2.14 -6.47 -11.20
C ARG A 139 -1.19 -6.14 -10.05
N ILE A 140 -0.17 -6.98 -9.90
CA ILE A 140 0.92 -6.77 -8.94
C ILE A 140 2.26 -6.80 -9.69
N SER A 141 3.12 -5.84 -9.45
CA SER A 141 4.49 -5.88 -9.92
C SER A 141 5.48 -5.44 -8.84
N GLY A 142 6.72 -5.83 -9.02
CA GLY A 142 7.82 -5.49 -8.11
C GLY A 142 8.89 -6.58 -8.13
N GLN A 143 9.97 -6.36 -7.42
CA GLN A 143 11.05 -7.33 -7.36
C GLN A 143 10.66 -8.50 -6.44
N ASP A 144 10.77 -9.73 -6.95
CA ASP A 144 10.47 -10.98 -6.23
C ASP A 144 9.03 -11.08 -5.68
N VAL A 145 8.07 -10.40 -6.31
CA VAL A 145 6.68 -10.34 -5.81
C VAL A 145 5.89 -11.63 -5.99
N GLU A 146 6.20 -12.43 -7.00
CA GLU A 146 5.50 -13.69 -7.27
C GLU A 146 5.56 -14.66 -6.09
N ARG A 147 6.72 -14.75 -5.46
CA ARG A 147 6.97 -15.49 -4.24
C ARG A 147 6.75 -14.62 -2.99
N GLY A 148 7.02 -13.33 -3.11
CA GLY A 148 7.27 -12.38 -2.05
C GLY A 148 8.69 -12.51 -1.51
N THR A 149 9.39 -11.38 -1.31
CA THR A 149 10.78 -11.32 -0.83
C THR A 149 10.99 -12.17 0.44
N PHE A 150 10.00 -12.21 1.30
CA PHE A 150 10.01 -12.98 2.55
C PHE A 150 9.39 -14.39 2.41
N SER A 151 9.22 -14.89 1.19
CA SER A 151 8.63 -16.20 0.87
C SER A 151 7.25 -16.42 1.51
N HIS A 152 6.43 -15.38 1.60
CA HIS A 152 5.11 -15.42 2.23
C HIS A 152 3.99 -15.65 1.23
N ARG A 153 4.07 -15.06 0.03
CA ARG A 153 2.97 -15.03 -0.96
C ARG A 153 2.86 -16.32 -1.77
N HIS A 154 3.89 -16.71 -2.48
CA HIS A 154 3.86 -17.85 -3.43
C HIS A 154 2.59 -17.84 -4.30
N ALA A 155 2.36 -16.74 -5.01
CA ALA A 155 1.20 -16.57 -5.88
C ALA A 155 1.33 -17.34 -7.20
N ILE A 156 2.56 -17.62 -7.62
CA ILE A 156 2.90 -18.54 -8.71
C ILE A 156 3.60 -19.74 -8.11
N VAL A 157 3.18 -20.94 -8.53
CA VAL A 157 3.85 -22.19 -8.18
C VAL A 157 4.28 -22.90 -9.47
N LYS A 158 5.44 -23.56 -9.43
CA LYS A 158 5.97 -24.33 -10.55
C LYS A 158 5.87 -25.81 -10.27
N THR A 159 5.55 -26.58 -11.31
CA THR A 159 5.65 -28.03 -11.28
C THR A 159 7.10 -28.49 -11.28
N GLU A 160 7.37 -29.68 -10.73
CA GLU A 160 8.76 -30.20 -10.59
C GLU A 160 9.29 -30.78 -11.90
N ASP A 161 8.40 -31.34 -12.74
CA ASP A 161 8.81 -32.12 -13.89
C ASP A 161 8.97 -31.30 -15.18
N ASP A 162 8.16 -30.25 -15.37
CA ASP A 162 8.09 -29.46 -16.61
C ASP A 162 8.14 -27.93 -16.38
N GLU A 163 8.29 -27.49 -15.13
CA GLU A 163 8.34 -26.07 -14.72
C GLU A 163 7.11 -25.26 -15.16
N GLU A 164 5.97 -25.93 -15.40
CA GLU A 164 4.73 -25.24 -15.71
C GLU A 164 4.34 -24.28 -14.57
N GLU A 165 4.02 -23.05 -14.93
CA GLU A 165 3.57 -22.04 -13.98
C GLU A 165 2.08 -22.12 -13.73
N ILE A 166 1.70 -22.25 -12.48
CA ILE A 166 0.30 -22.30 -12.05
C ILE A 166 0.05 -21.11 -11.13
N VAL A 167 -1.01 -20.39 -11.43
CA VAL A 167 -1.50 -19.25 -10.62
C VAL A 167 -2.80 -19.66 -9.94
N PRO A 168 -2.78 -20.14 -8.68
CA PRO A 168 -3.99 -20.67 -8.01
C PRO A 168 -5.12 -19.65 -7.92
N LEU A 169 -4.81 -18.36 -7.81
CA LEU A 169 -5.79 -17.27 -7.81
C LEU A 169 -6.54 -17.09 -9.14
N ASN A 170 -6.05 -17.65 -10.23
CA ASN A 170 -6.77 -17.67 -11.51
C ASN A 170 -7.67 -18.92 -11.70
N LEU A 171 -7.79 -19.77 -10.67
CA LEU A 171 -8.53 -21.02 -10.71
C LEU A 171 -9.74 -21.02 -9.75
N LEU A 172 -10.24 -19.86 -9.36
CA LEU A 172 -11.34 -19.74 -8.39
C LEU A 172 -12.71 -20.03 -9.02
N ASN A 173 -12.99 -19.44 -10.19
CA ASN A 173 -14.21 -19.69 -10.98
C ASN A 173 -14.07 -19.16 -12.41
N ASP A 174 -15.00 -19.50 -13.29
CA ASP A 174 -14.95 -19.18 -14.74
C ASP A 174 -15.28 -17.70 -15.06
N HIS A 175 -15.80 -16.94 -14.10
CA HIS A 175 -16.26 -15.56 -14.31
C HIS A 175 -15.46 -14.52 -13.49
N GLN A 176 -14.37 -14.96 -12.88
CA GLN A 176 -13.53 -14.10 -12.05
C GLN A 176 -12.77 -13.04 -12.85
N GLY A 177 -12.33 -12.00 -12.18
CA GLY A 177 -11.32 -11.09 -12.69
C GLY A 177 -9.96 -11.79 -12.88
N LYS A 178 -9.08 -11.18 -13.68
CA LYS A 178 -7.74 -11.72 -13.95
C LYS A 178 -6.77 -11.31 -12.85
N PHE A 179 -5.99 -12.26 -12.35
CA PHE A 179 -4.86 -12.00 -11.46
C PHE A 179 -3.55 -12.05 -12.26
N GLU A 180 -2.85 -10.94 -12.28
CA GLU A 180 -1.57 -10.77 -12.98
C GLU A 180 -0.51 -10.37 -11.95
N ILE A 181 0.58 -11.11 -11.88
CA ILE A 181 1.68 -10.83 -10.99
C ILE A 181 3.01 -11.05 -11.71
N TYR A 182 3.94 -10.09 -11.57
CA TYR A 182 5.17 -10.11 -12.36
C TYR A 182 6.36 -9.65 -11.52
N ASN A 183 7.40 -10.47 -11.50
CA ASN A 183 8.70 -10.03 -11.04
C ASN A 183 9.24 -8.96 -11.99
N SER A 184 9.43 -7.76 -11.48
CA SER A 184 9.82 -6.61 -12.27
C SER A 184 11.32 -6.56 -12.57
N LEU A 185 11.68 -5.68 -13.51
CA LEU A 185 13.04 -5.23 -13.71
C LEU A 185 13.56 -4.51 -12.47
N LEU A 186 14.89 -4.44 -12.33
CA LEU A 186 15.59 -3.72 -11.27
C LEU A 186 15.62 -2.21 -11.57
N SER A 187 14.44 -1.57 -11.53
CA SER A 187 14.28 -0.13 -11.73
C SER A 187 12.97 0.33 -11.11
N GLU A 188 13.01 0.80 -9.87
CA GLU A 188 11.83 1.30 -9.15
C GLU A 188 11.16 2.46 -9.88
N TYR A 189 11.97 3.36 -10.46
CA TYR A 189 11.50 4.50 -11.25
C TYR A 189 10.63 4.07 -12.43
N ALA A 190 11.16 3.17 -13.26
CA ALA A 190 10.47 2.74 -14.48
C ALA A 190 9.23 1.90 -14.16
N VAL A 191 9.33 1.00 -13.18
CA VAL A 191 8.24 0.09 -12.82
C VAL A 191 7.10 0.84 -12.15
N LEU A 192 7.39 1.71 -11.16
CA LEU A 192 6.36 2.52 -10.53
C LEU A 192 5.70 3.47 -11.54
N GLY A 193 6.47 4.06 -12.45
CA GLY A 193 5.94 4.92 -13.51
C GLY A 193 5.00 4.17 -14.46
N PHE A 194 5.35 2.95 -14.83
CA PHE A 194 4.48 2.08 -15.63
C PHE A 194 3.18 1.74 -14.88
N ASP A 195 3.29 1.28 -13.64
CA ASP A 195 2.11 0.89 -12.85
C ASP A 195 1.22 2.09 -12.49
N TYR A 196 1.78 3.28 -12.34
CA TYR A 196 1.01 4.51 -12.24
C TYR A 196 0.12 4.72 -13.49
N GLY A 197 0.70 4.60 -14.69
CA GLY A 197 -0.04 4.72 -15.95
C GLY A 197 -1.06 3.60 -16.12
N TYR A 198 -0.70 2.37 -15.74
CA TYR A 198 -1.62 1.22 -15.76
C TYR A 198 -2.82 1.44 -14.84
N ALA A 199 -2.59 1.85 -13.60
CA ALA A 199 -3.65 2.14 -12.63
C ALA A 199 -4.57 3.28 -13.09
N PHE A 200 -4.03 4.27 -13.80
CA PHE A 200 -4.81 5.35 -14.38
C PHE A 200 -5.75 4.86 -15.50
N ASN A 201 -5.29 3.89 -16.30
CA ASN A 201 -6.09 3.28 -17.37
C ASN A 201 -7.08 2.21 -16.88
N THR A 202 -6.91 1.68 -15.65
CA THR A 202 -7.70 0.58 -15.11
C THR A 202 -8.28 0.89 -13.72
N PRO A 203 -9.09 1.95 -13.57
CA PRO A 203 -9.58 2.39 -12.25
C PRO A 203 -10.50 1.38 -11.56
N ASN A 204 -11.09 0.43 -12.30
CA ASN A 204 -11.95 -0.62 -11.78
C ASN A 204 -11.18 -1.82 -11.20
N GLY A 205 -9.87 -1.93 -11.49
CA GLY A 205 -8.97 -2.97 -11.00
C GLY A 205 -8.11 -2.50 -9.83
N LEU A 206 -7.46 -3.44 -9.18
CA LEU A 206 -6.47 -3.19 -8.14
C LEU A 206 -5.06 -3.30 -8.72
N THR A 207 -4.37 -2.18 -8.83
CA THR A 207 -2.98 -2.14 -9.29
C THR A 207 -2.06 -1.92 -8.10
N ILE A 208 -1.06 -2.78 -7.95
CA ILE A 208 -0.13 -2.77 -6.81
C ILE A 208 1.31 -2.78 -7.31
N TRP A 209 2.12 -1.88 -6.79
CA TRP A 209 3.57 -1.96 -6.84
C TRP A 209 4.13 -2.29 -5.46
N GLU A 210 4.95 -3.34 -5.37
CA GLU A 210 5.63 -3.72 -4.13
C GLU A 210 7.13 -3.50 -4.27
N ALA A 211 7.70 -2.67 -3.40
CA ALA A 211 9.14 -2.57 -3.28
C ALA A 211 9.71 -3.83 -2.63
N GLN A 212 10.88 -4.30 -3.03
CA GLN A 212 11.54 -5.45 -2.41
C GLN A 212 11.79 -5.21 -0.91
N PHE A 213 12.28 -4.02 -0.57
CA PHE A 213 12.25 -3.39 0.74
C PHE A 213 11.71 -1.98 0.56
N GLY A 214 10.94 -1.50 1.52
CA GLY A 214 10.37 -0.17 1.44
C GLY A 214 11.41 0.95 1.30
N ASP A 215 12.63 0.73 1.78
CA ASP A 215 13.78 1.63 1.62
C ASP A 215 14.02 1.99 0.15
N PHE A 216 13.78 1.07 -0.77
CA PHE A 216 14.10 1.25 -2.20
C PHE A 216 13.10 2.12 -2.96
N PHE A 217 12.00 2.55 -2.34
CA PHE A 217 11.11 3.53 -2.97
C PHE A 217 11.83 4.83 -3.37
N ASN A 218 12.96 5.12 -2.74
CA ASN A 218 13.76 6.31 -3.01
C ASN A 218 14.22 6.39 -4.48
N GLY A 219 14.42 5.26 -5.15
CA GLY A 219 14.73 5.19 -6.58
C GLY A 219 13.57 5.66 -7.48
N ALA A 220 12.33 5.70 -6.96
CA ALA A 220 11.13 6.15 -7.65
C ALA A 220 10.58 7.50 -7.13
N GLN A 221 11.34 8.23 -6.32
CA GLN A 221 10.87 9.46 -5.67
C GLN A 221 10.31 10.49 -6.67
N ILE A 222 10.86 10.58 -7.86
CA ILE A 222 10.39 11.48 -8.93
C ILE A 222 8.94 11.17 -9.31
N ILE A 223 8.60 9.88 -9.45
CA ILE A 223 7.22 9.46 -9.77
C ILE A 223 6.28 9.77 -8.61
N ILE A 224 6.73 9.59 -7.37
CA ILE A 224 5.94 9.89 -6.18
C ILE A 224 5.66 11.39 -6.11
N ASP A 225 6.69 12.23 -6.22
CA ASP A 225 6.57 13.69 -6.06
C ASP A 225 5.78 14.35 -7.19
N GLN A 226 6.01 13.93 -8.44
CA GLN A 226 5.46 14.63 -9.60
C GLN A 226 4.11 14.07 -10.07
N PHE A 227 3.82 12.80 -9.80
CA PHE A 227 2.63 12.14 -10.29
C PHE A 227 1.72 11.68 -9.15
N LEU A 228 2.15 10.74 -8.31
CA LEU A 228 1.27 10.17 -7.28
C LEU A 228 0.73 11.22 -6.31
N SER A 229 1.58 12.13 -5.82
CA SER A 229 1.17 13.13 -4.83
C SER A 229 0.40 14.31 -5.41
N ALA A 230 0.61 14.66 -6.69
CA ALA A 230 0.24 15.96 -7.22
C ALA A 230 -0.58 15.93 -8.53
N ALA A 231 -0.70 14.79 -9.22
CA ALA A 231 -1.33 14.72 -10.54
C ALA A 231 -2.83 15.06 -10.50
N GLU A 232 -3.53 14.69 -9.44
CA GLU A 232 -4.95 15.02 -9.31
C GLU A 232 -5.17 16.53 -9.19
N ASP A 233 -4.34 17.21 -8.42
CA ASP A 233 -4.41 18.68 -8.29
C ASP A 233 -3.96 19.37 -9.58
N LYS A 234 -2.81 18.96 -10.13
CA LYS A 234 -2.25 19.61 -11.34
C LYS A 234 -3.06 19.38 -12.61
N TRP A 235 -3.61 18.18 -12.79
CA TRP A 235 -4.19 17.76 -14.08
C TRP A 235 -5.59 17.17 -13.96
N GLY A 236 -6.14 17.09 -12.76
CA GLY A 236 -7.43 16.45 -12.52
C GLY A 236 -7.42 14.92 -12.75
N THR A 237 -6.24 14.28 -12.68
CA THR A 237 -6.06 12.85 -12.96
C THR A 237 -5.95 12.05 -11.66
N PRO A 238 -7.06 11.47 -11.15
CA PRO A 238 -7.03 10.61 -9.96
C PRO A 238 -6.29 9.31 -10.27
N ASN A 239 -5.81 8.62 -9.22
CA ASN A 239 -5.12 7.35 -9.36
C ASN A 239 -5.45 6.42 -8.20
N GLY A 240 -5.54 5.11 -8.47
CA GLY A 240 -5.84 4.09 -7.48
C GLY A 240 -4.66 3.19 -7.11
N LEU A 241 -3.45 3.52 -7.52
CA LEU A 241 -2.26 2.71 -7.28
C LEU A 241 -2.04 2.45 -5.79
N VAL A 242 -1.73 1.21 -5.45
CA VAL A 242 -1.30 0.79 -4.10
C VAL A 242 0.20 0.57 -4.11
N MET A 243 0.89 1.15 -3.14
CA MET A 243 2.31 0.89 -2.90
C MET A 243 2.45 0.04 -1.63
N LEU A 244 3.07 -1.13 -1.75
CA LEU A 244 3.43 -1.98 -0.60
C LEU A 244 4.90 -1.79 -0.29
N LEU A 245 5.20 -1.27 0.90
CA LEU A 245 6.53 -0.88 1.32
C LEU A 245 6.93 -1.62 2.60
N PRO A 246 7.67 -2.75 2.50
CA PRO A 246 8.14 -3.47 3.68
C PRO A 246 8.94 -2.55 4.61
N HIS A 247 8.45 -2.39 5.84
CA HIS A 247 8.99 -1.48 6.84
C HIS A 247 9.01 -2.15 8.22
N GLY A 248 10.03 -1.84 9.01
CA GLY A 248 10.16 -2.30 10.38
C GLY A 248 11.63 -2.42 10.78
N TYR A 249 11.92 -2.06 12.02
CA TYR A 249 13.25 -2.13 12.60
C TYR A 249 13.43 -3.50 13.26
N GLU A 250 14.21 -4.36 12.62
CA GLU A 250 14.36 -5.78 12.97
C GLU A 250 15.84 -6.24 12.99
N GLY A 251 16.78 -5.30 13.09
CA GLY A 251 18.20 -5.58 13.13
C GLY A 251 18.84 -5.91 11.78
N MET A 252 18.19 -5.60 10.67
CA MET A 252 18.63 -5.90 9.31
C MET A 252 19.55 -4.84 8.68
N GLY A 253 19.90 -3.79 9.41
CA GLY A 253 20.72 -2.67 8.90
C GLY A 253 19.92 -1.53 8.29
N SER A 254 20.66 -0.52 7.78
CA SER A 254 20.07 0.77 7.40
C SER A 254 19.26 0.74 6.10
N GLU A 255 19.61 -0.14 5.17
CA GLU A 255 18.97 -0.24 3.85
C GLU A 255 17.77 -1.20 3.82
N HIS A 256 17.42 -1.82 4.96
CA HIS A 256 16.38 -2.85 5.04
C HIS A 256 15.44 -2.64 6.24
N SER A 257 15.32 -1.40 6.70
CA SER A 257 14.55 -1.07 7.93
C SER A 257 13.48 -0.03 7.71
N SER A 258 13.71 1.00 6.90
CA SER A 258 12.82 2.17 6.85
C SER A 258 12.36 2.53 5.44
N ALA A 259 11.07 2.44 5.21
CA ALA A 259 10.41 3.04 4.05
C ALA A 259 10.17 4.56 4.21
N ARG A 260 10.76 5.21 5.21
CA ARG A 260 10.70 6.65 5.42
C ARG A 260 9.27 7.19 5.49
N ILE A 261 8.51 6.74 6.47
CA ILE A 261 7.12 7.16 6.72
C ILE A 261 6.97 8.69 6.71
N GLU A 262 7.93 9.40 7.32
CA GLU A 262 7.99 10.86 7.39
C GLU A 262 7.92 11.54 6.03
N ARG A 263 8.54 10.98 4.99
CA ARG A 263 8.56 11.57 3.64
C ARG A 263 7.17 11.51 2.99
N PHE A 264 6.46 10.41 3.13
CA PHE A 264 5.09 10.30 2.64
C PHE A 264 4.14 11.22 3.40
N LEU A 265 4.26 11.28 4.73
CA LEU A 265 3.42 12.16 5.55
C LEU A 265 3.69 13.65 5.30
N GLN A 266 4.90 14.00 4.84
CA GLN A 266 5.24 15.36 4.41
C GLN A 266 4.53 15.75 3.10
N LEU A 267 4.34 14.78 2.18
CA LEU A 267 3.66 14.99 0.90
C LEU A 267 2.12 15.02 1.04
N CYS A 268 1.60 14.60 2.20
CA CYS A 268 0.16 14.48 2.42
C CYS A 268 -0.52 15.83 2.63
N ALA A 269 -1.44 16.18 1.75
CA ALA A 269 -2.32 17.34 1.83
C ALA A 269 -3.61 17.09 1.03
N GLU A 270 -4.71 17.72 1.41
CA GLU A 270 -5.97 17.75 0.65
C GLU A 270 -6.49 16.35 0.24
N GLU A 271 -6.27 15.36 1.12
CA GLU A 271 -6.62 13.94 0.92
C GLU A 271 -6.04 13.32 -0.36
N ASN A 272 -4.85 13.78 -0.79
CA ASN A 272 -4.16 13.31 -2.00
C ASN A 272 -3.69 11.85 -1.93
N PHE A 273 -3.38 11.35 -0.72
CA PHE A 273 -2.97 9.98 -0.44
C PHE A 273 -3.87 9.30 0.60
N GLN A 274 -3.66 8.01 0.77
CA GLN A 274 -3.97 7.26 1.98
C GLN A 274 -2.68 6.61 2.46
N VAL A 275 -2.38 6.71 3.75
CA VAL A 275 -1.16 6.13 4.35
C VAL A 275 -1.56 5.23 5.51
N ALA A 276 -1.22 3.95 5.44
CA ALA A 276 -1.60 2.94 6.42
C ALA A 276 -0.40 2.09 6.87
N ASN A 277 -0.48 1.62 8.11
CA ASN A 277 0.49 0.71 8.72
C ASN A 277 -0.25 -0.28 9.63
N CYS A 278 -0.80 -1.33 9.02
CA CYS A 278 -1.67 -2.30 9.69
C CYS A 278 -0.92 -3.16 10.70
N THR A 279 -1.64 -3.60 11.74
CA THR A 279 -1.10 -4.47 12.78
C THR A 279 -1.61 -5.91 12.70
N ASN A 280 -2.68 -6.19 11.96
CA ASN A 280 -3.22 -7.54 11.83
C ASN A 280 -3.73 -7.88 10.42
N PRO A 281 -3.83 -9.17 10.07
CA PRO A 281 -4.26 -9.64 8.75
C PRO A 281 -5.67 -9.21 8.34
N ALA A 282 -6.63 -9.21 9.26
CA ALA A 282 -8.03 -8.85 8.95
C ALA A 282 -8.13 -7.37 8.57
N ASN A 283 -7.44 -6.47 9.28
CA ASN A 283 -7.46 -5.06 8.93
C ASN A 283 -6.77 -4.80 7.59
N TYR A 284 -5.69 -5.54 7.28
CA TYR A 284 -5.05 -5.49 5.98
C TYR A 284 -5.96 -6.02 4.84
N PHE A 285 -6.68 -7.11 5.07
CA PHE A 285 -7.73 -7.60 4.16
C PHE A 285 -8.77 -6.52 3.86
N HIS A 286 -9.30 -5.87 4.89
CA HIS A 286 -10.27 -4.80 4.75
C HIS A 286 -9.69 -3.56 4.04
N LEU A 287 -8.42 -3.22 4.28
CA LEU A 287 -7.74 -2.10 3.64
C LEU A 287 -7.66 -2.28 2.11
N LEU A 288 -7.22 -3.46 1.66
CA LEU A 288 -7.11 -3.77 0.23
C LEU A 288 -8.48 -3.75 -0.47
N ARG A 289 -9.49 -4.32 0.16
CA ARG A 289 -10.86 -4.30 -0.38
C ARG A 289 -11.45 -2.90 -0.38
N ARG A 290 -11.17 -2.09 0.65
CA ARG A 290 -11.59 -0.69 0.75
C ARG A 290 -11.13 0.14 -0.45
N GLN A 291 -9.94 -0.12 -0.98
CA GLN A 291 -9.38 0.61 -2.12
C GLN A 291 -10.28 0.50 -3.36
N ILE A 292 -10.96 -0.64 -3.53
CA ILE A 292 -11.89 -0.88 -4.64
C ILE A 292 -13.33 -0.51 -4.28
N ALA A 293 -13.74 -0.68 -3.03
CA ALA A 293 -15.12 -0.42 -2.58
C ALA A 293 -15.52 1.07 -2.61
N ARG A 294 -14.57 1.99 -2.53
CA ARG A 294 -14.83 3.43 -2.59
C ARG A 294 -15.22 3.88 -3.99
N PRO A 295 -16.18 4.83 -4.12
CA PRO A 295 -16.62 5.39 -5.42
C PRO A 295 -15.65 6.45 -5.97
N PHE A 296 -14.45 6.49 -5.47
CA PHE A 296 -13.34 7.34 -5.91
C PHE A 296 -12.02 6.59 -5.77
N ARG A 297 -10.97 7.11 -6.38
CA ARG A 297 -9.63 6.55 -6.28
C ARG A 297 -8.66 7.56 -5.70
N LYS A 298 -7.83 7.11 -4.77
CA LYS A 298 -6.67 7.82 -4.22
C LYS A 298 -5.53 6.84 -4.07
N PRO A 299 -4.29 7.24 -4.32
CA PRO A 299 -3.15 6.38 -4.05
C PRO A 299 -3.13 5.91 -2.60
N LEU A 300 -2.75 4.66 -2.39
CA LEU A 300 -2.65 4.05 -1.07
C LEU A 300 -1.21 3.59 -0.83
N VAL A 301 -0.58 4.14 0.19
CA VAL A 301 0.74 3.71 0.67
C VAL A 301 0.56 2.84 1.89
N VAL A 302 1.02 1.60 1.83
CA VAL A 302 0.95 0.65 2.95
C VAL A 302 2.35 0.28 3.39
N PHE A 303 2.68 0.60 4.63
CA PHE A 303 3.88 0.09 5.27
C PHE A 303 3.61 -1.34 5.73
N THR A 304 4.11 -2.31 4.94
CA THR A 304 3.87 -3.73 5.18
C THR A 304 4.92 -4.30 6.15
N PRO A 305 4.54 -5.25 7.01
CA PRO A 305 5.47 -5.82 7.95
C PRO A 305 6.40 -6.84 7.30
N LYS A 306 7.50 -7.17 8.02
CA LYS A 306 8.41 -8.28 7.73
C LYS A 306 8.27 -9.38 8.79
N LYS A 307 8.56 -9.06 10.05
CA LYS A 307 8.42 -10.00 11.19
C LYS A 307 7.01 -10.54 11.35
N LEU A 308 5.98 -9.66 11.21
CA LEU A 308 4.59 -10.05 11.45
C LEU A 308 4.05 -11.04 10.41
N LEU A 309 4.69 -11.18 9.25
CA LEU A 309 4.29 -12.15 8.22
C LEU A 309 4.21 -13.59 8.75
N ARG A 310 5.00 -13.93 9.76
CA ARG A 310 5.04 -15.26 10.39
C ARG A 310 4.93 -15.22 11.90
N TYR A 311 4.52 -14.09 12.44
CA TYR A 311 4.42 -13.92 13.87
C TYR A 311 3.11 -14.51 14.39
N ASN A 312 3.20 -15.47 15.30
CA ASN A 312 2.07 -16.28 15.77
C ASN A 312 0.96 -15.50 16.50
N ARG A 313 1.23 -14.25 16.91
CA ARG A 313 0.23 -13.36 17.51
C ARG A 313 -0.41 -12.42 16.50
N ALA A 314 0.22 -12.21 15.35
CA ALA A 314 -0.34 -11.42 14.24
C ALA A 314 -1.17 -12.32 13.31
N VAL A 315 -2.22 -12.89 13.85
CA VAL A 315 -3.19 -13.74 13.15
C VAL A 315 -4.59 -13.18 13.31
N SER A 316 -5.48 -13.54 12.40
CA SER A 316 -6.89 -13.15 12.43
C SER A 316 -7.80 -14.33 12.12
N SER A 317 -9.03 -14.25 12.58
CA SER A 317 -10.09 -15.24 12.29
C SER A 317 -10.80 -14.91 10.98
N ILE A 318 -11.46 -15.91 10.40
CA ILE A 318 -12.41 -15.71 9.28
C ILE A 318 -13.55 -14.78 9.69
N GLN A 319 -13.97 -14.81 10.95
CA GLN A 319 -15.04 -13.95 11.46
C GLN A 319 -14.67 -12.47 11.36
N GLU A 320 -13.42 -12.10 11.65
CA GLU A 320 -12.94 -10.72 11.55
C GLU A 320 -12.91 -10.20 10.10
N MET A 321 -12.81 -11.09 9.11
CA MET A 321 -12.87 -10.76 7.68
C MET A 321 -14.29 -10.83 7.11
N SER A 322 -15.21 -11.51 7.81
CA SER A 322 -16.57 -11.73 7.32
C SER A 322 -17.51 -10.56 7.55
N SER A 323 -17.16 -9.63 8.40
CA SER A 323 -17.99 -8.48 8.77
C SER A 323 -17.15 -7.25 9.04
N GLY A 324 -17.80 -6.08 9.04
CA GLY A 324 -17.14 -4.81 9.36
C GLY A 324 -16.42 -4.18 8.18
N SER A 325 -15.43 -3.38 8.51
CA SER A 325 -14.66 -2.54 7.60
C SER A 325 -13.24 -2.34 8.11
N PHE A 326 -12.41 -1.70 7.31
CA PHE A 326 -11.10 -1.24 7.78
C PHE A 326 -11.27 -0.31 8.98
N GLN A 327 -10.50 -0.54 10.02
CA GLN A 327 -10.45 0.28 11.23
C GLN A 327 -9.23 1.19 11.16
N GLU A 328 -9.45 2.49 11.07
CA GLU A 328 -8.39 3.51 11.02
C GLU A 328 -7.62 3.57 12.33
N VAL A 329 -8.30 3.28 13.43
CA VAL A 329 -7.73 3.21 14.79
C VAL A 329 -8.30 1.98 15.49
N ILE A 330 -7.45 1.22 16.14
CA ILE A 330 -7.88 0.09 16.97
C ILE A 330 -7.53 0.40 18.43
N ASP A 331 -8.57 0.49 19.25
CA ASP A 331 -8.45 0.72 20.68
C ASP A 331 -8.05 -0.57 21.42
N ASP A 332 -7.57 -0.43 22.63
CA ASP A 332 -7.27 -1.57 23.51
C ASP A 332 -8.55 -2.16 24.08
N SER A 333 -8.88 -3.37 23.61
CA SER A 333 -10.09 -4.09 24.03
C SER A 333 -9.99 -4.69 25.44
N LEU A 334 -8.78 -4.82 26.00
CA LEU A 334 -8.53 -5.39 27.32
C LEU A 334 -8.43 -4.30 28.40
N ALA A 335 -8.28 -3.03 28.01
CA ALA A 335 -8.14 -1.92 28.94
C ALA A 335 -9.45 -1.61 29.65
N THR A 336 -9.39 -1.51 30.98
CA THR A 336 -10.48 -0.99 31.82
C THR A 336 -10.28 0.53 31.97
N PRO A 337 -11.10 1.40 31.38
CA PRO A 337 -10.83 2.84 31.30
C PRO A 337 -10.54 3.51 32.65
N SER A 338 -11.27 3.13 33.71
CA SER A 338 -11.08 3.69 35.05
C SER A 338 -9.76 3.33 35.74
N LYS A 339 -9.01 2.35 35.20
CA LYS A 339 -7.69 1.96 35.69
C LYS A 339 -6.55 2.55 34.89
N ILE A 340 -6.86 3.10 33.69
CA ILE A 340 -5.85 3.61 32.78
C ILE A 340 -5.42 5.01 33.18
N ASN A 341 -4.13 5.21 33.33
CA ASN A 341 -3.51 6.53 33.55
C ASN A 341 -2.52 6.93 32.46
N GLN A 342 -2.23 6.00 31.52
CA GLN A 342 -1.38 6.23 30.38
C GLN A 342 -1.97 5.59 29.13
N VAL A 343 -2.04 6.38 28.05
CA VAL A 343 -2.46 5.92 26.73
C VAL A 343 -1.27 6.00 25.78
N VAL A 344 -0.86 4.85 25.25
CA VAL A 344 0.27 4.72 24.32
C VAL A 344 -0.27 4.53 22.91
N LEU A 345 -0.03 5.54 22.06
CA LEU A 345 -0.33 5.46 20.64
C LEU A 345 0.90 4.96 19.89
N CYS A 346 0.70 4.02 18.99
CA CYS A 346 1.76 3.46 18.13
C CYS A 346 1.20 3.00 16.79
N SER A 347 2.04 2.58 15.86
CA SER A 347 1.63 1.97 14.59
C SER A 347 2.51 0.77 14.23
N GLY A 348 2.00 -0.12 13.39
CA GLY A 348 2.72 -1.27 12.87
C GLY A 348 3.23 -2.24 13.93
N LYS A 349 4.32 -2.94 13.62
CA LYS A 349 4.83 -4.04 14.44
C LYS A 349 5.24 -3.64 15.87
N PHE A 350 5.59 -2.36 16.08
CA PHE A 350 6.05 -1.90 17.40
C PHE A 350 4.99 -2.08 18.50
N TYR A 351 3.71 -2.12 18.11
CA TYR A 351 2.62 -2.51 19.00
C TYR A 351 2.90 -3.83 19.72
N TYR A 352 3.31 -4.85 18.99
CA TYR A 352 3.57 -6.17 19.58
C TYR A 352 4.78 -6.17 20.52
N ASP A 353 5.85 -5.46 20.15
CA ASP A 353 7.04 -5.36 21.01
C ASP A 353 6.69 -4.68 22.35
N LEU A 354 5.79 -3.69 22.34
CA LEU A 354 5.29 -3.01 23.54
C LEU A 354 4.39 -3.91 24.39
N VAL A 355 3.40 -4.57 23.79
CA VAL A 355 2.44 -5.40 24.50
C VAL A 355 3.10 -6.66 25.08
N GLU A 356 4.00 -7.31 24.34
CA GLU A 356 4.75 -8.47 24.87
C GLU A 356 5.54 -8.13 26.13
N HIS A 357 6.19 -6.97 26.13
CA HIS A 357 6.91 -6.53 27.32
C HIS A 357 5.95 -6.16 28.46
N TYR A 358 4.85 -5.45 28.14
CA TYR A 358 3.86 -5.04 29.14
C TYR A 358 3.22 -6.23 29.86
N GLU A 359 2.94 -7.32 29.16
CA GLU A 359 2.40 -8.56 29.72
C GLU A 359 3.35 -9.24 30.72
N THR A 360 4.64 -8.93 30.70
CA THR A 360 5.59 -9.41 31.71
C THR A 360 5.54 -8.62 33.01
N LEU A 361 4.83 -7.48 33.00
CA LEU A 361 4.73 -6.59 34.17
C LEU A 361 3.40 -6.85 34.89
N ASP A 362 3.43 -6.83 36.20
CA ASP A 362 2.20 -6.88 37.03
C ASP A 362 1.54 -5.49 37.09
N LYS A 363 1.08 -4.99 35.94
CA LYS A 363 0.46 -3.68 35.77
C LYS A 363 -0.78 -3.78 34.89
N ALA A 364 -1.77 -2.91 35.12
CA ALA A 364 -3.00 -2.82 34.34
C ALA A 364 -3.43 -1.36 34.12
N ASN A 365 -2.46 -0.46 33.93
CA ASN A 365 -2.67 0.99 33.91
C ASN A 365 -2.33 1.66 32.56
N ILE A 366 -1.90 0.89 31.57
CA ILE A 366 -1.56 1.37 30.23
C ILE A 366 -2.57 0.81 29.22
N ALA A 367 -3.07 1.66 28.33
CA ALA A 367 -3.84 1.25 27.16
C ALA A 367 -3.01 1.49 25.87
N PHE A 368 -3.03 0.52 24.97
CA PHE A 368 -2.31 0.58 23.70
C PHE A 368 -3.27 0.83 22.54
N VAL A 369 -3.18 2.00 21.93
CA VAL A 369 -4.02 2.43 20.82
C VAL A 369 -3.21 2.37 19.52
N ARG A 370 -3.69 1.61 18.54
CA ARG A 370 -3.02 1.39 17.26
C ARG A 370 -3.57 2.33 16.20
N LEU A 371 -2.72 3.19 15.66
CA LEU A 371 -3.06 3.96 14.46
C LEU A 371 -2.74 3.11 13.23
N GLU A 372 -3.76 2.53 12.65
CA GLU A 372 -3.66 1.71 11.44
C GLU A 372 -3.61 2.58 10.18
N GLN A 373 -4.29 3.75 10.22
CA GLN A 373 -4.20 4.79 9.21
C GLN A 373 -3.55 6.03 9.79
N LEU A 374 -2.46 6.47 9.17
CA LEU A 374 -1.76 7.70 9.55
C LEU A 374 -2.33 8.91 8.79
N TYR A 375 -2.72 8.72 7.51
CA TYR A 375 -3.32 9.75 6.68
C TYR A 375 -4.43 9.19 5.77
N PRO A 376 -5.57 9.89 5.57
CA PRO A 376 -6.00 11.05 6.35
C PRO A 376 -6.07 10.76 7.85
N TYR A 377 -5.76 11.79 8.67
CA TYR A 377 -5.70 11.64 10.12
C TYR A 377 -7.08 11.28 10.69
N PRO A 378 -7.22 10.18 11.44
CA PRO A 378 -8.51 9.67 11.91
C PRO A 378 -8.99 10.42 13.16
N GLU A 379 -9.26 11.71 13.00
CA GLU A 379 -9.53 12.64 14.10
C GLU A 379 -10.77 12.25 14.91
N THR A 380 -11.85 11.85 14.23
CA THR A 380 -13.12 11.50 14.87
C THR A 380 -12.97 10.27 15.77
N GLN A 381 -12.31 9.22 15.26
CA GLN A 381 -12.07 7.97 16.00
C GLN A 381 -11.15 8.24 17.20
N LEU A 382 -10.08 9.01 17.01
CA LEU A 382 -9.16 9.38 18.09
C LEU A 382 -9.83 10.23 19.17
N LYS A 383 -10.68 11.19 18.80
CA LYS A 383 -11.46 11.99 19.77
C LYS A 383 -12.37 11.11 20.63
N SER A 384 -13.01 10.10 20.03
CA SER A 384 -13.84 9.14 20.78
C SER A 384 -13.01 8.38 21.81
N ILE A 385 -11.83 7.88 21.43
CA ILE A 385 -10.91 7.16 22.32
C ILE A 385 -10.38 8.08 23.44
N PHE A 386 -10.00 9.30 23.10
CA PHE A 386 -9.51 10.26 24.10
C PHE A 386 -10.58 10.64 25.12
N ASN A 387 -11.83 10.77 24.67
CA ASN A 387 -12.95 11.03 25.59
C ASN A 387 -13.21 9.83 26.52
N LYS A 388 -12.96 8.59 26.05
CA LYS A 388 -13.07 7.38 26.86
C LYS A 388 -12.05 7.34 28.01
N TYR A 389 -10.79 7.74 27.75
CA TYR A 389 -9.72 7.71 28.76
C TYR A 389 -9.57 9.01 29.54
N GLY A 390 -9.96 10.15 28.98
CA GLY A 390 -9.95 11.46 29.63
C GLY A 390 -8.63 12.23 29.53
N LYS A 391 -8.69 13.52 29.79
CA LYS A 391 -7.53 14.45 29.67
C LYS A 391 -6.48 14.27 30.74
N GLU A 392 -6.82 13.65 31.87
CA GLU A 392 -5.91 13.41 32.98
C GLU A 392 -4.92 12.27 32.71
N CYS A 393 -5.19 11.43 31.72
CA CYS A 393 -4.26 10.41 31.28
C CYS A 393 -3.02 11.05 30.64
N LYS A 394 -1.88 10.39 30.83
CA LYS A 394 -0.65 10.70 30.11
C LYS A 394 -0.74 10.14 28.69
N TYR A 395 -0.52 10.96 27.69
CA TYR A 395 -0.52 10.53 26.31
C TYR A 395 0.91 10.42 25.77
N VAL A 396 1.19 9.27 25.15
CA VAL A 396 2.51 8.92 24.61
C VAL A 396 2.35 8.54 23.15
N TRP A 397 3.19 9.07 22.28
CA TRP A 397 3.48 8.48 21.00
C TRP A 397 4.74 7.61 21.14
N ALA A 398 4.64 6.35 20.77
CA ALA A 398 5.77 5.42 20.79
C ALA A 398 6.09 4.93 19.38
N GLN A 399 7.33 5.11 18.95
CA GLN A 399 7.80 4.66 17.63
C GLN A 399 9.19 4.05 17.72
N GLU A 400 9.50 3.12 16.79
CA GLU A 400 10.82 2.50 16.72
C GLU A 400 11.81 3.28 15.82
N GLU A 401 11.33 4.21 15.03
CA GLU A 401 12.12 5.12 14.21
C GLU A 401 12.84 6.17 15.09
N PRO A 402 13.94 6.74 14.59
CA PRO A 402 14.57 7.92 15.22
C PRO A 402 13.59 9.10 15.35
N LEU A 403 13.82 9.98 16.32
CA LEU A 403 12.95 11.13 16.62
C LEU A 403 12.70 12.06 15.42
N ASN A 404 13.70 12.22 14.55
CA ASN A 404 13.62 13.02 13.32
C ASN A 404 12.98 12.26 12.14
N MET A 405 12.60 11.00 12.33
CA MET A 405 11.99 10.12 11.32
C MET A 405 10.65 9.57 11.82
N GLY A 406 9.98 8.78 10.97
CA GLY A 406 8.71 8.18 11.32
C GLY A 406 7.55 9.18 11.44
N PRO A 407 6.43 8.79 12.08
CA PRO A 407 5.21 9.61 12.12
C PRO A 407 5.26 10.78 13.09
N TRP A 408 6.19 10.84 14.04
CA TRP A 408 6.13 11.78 15.16
C TRP A 408 5.87 13.24 14.78
N SER A 409 6.65 13.80 13.85
CA SER A 409 6.49 15.21 13.44
C SER A 409 5.09 15.50 12.87
N TYR A 410 4.51 14.52 12.16
CA TYR A 410 3.15 14.62 11.64
C TYR A 410 2.12 14.54 12.78
N ILE A 411 2.25 13.56 13.67
CA ILE A 411 1.37 13.37 14.83
C ILE A 411 1.37 14.63 15.71
N LEU A 412 2.54 15.16 16.04
CA LEU A 412 2.67 16.37 16.84
C LEU A 412 1.95 17.57 16.21
N ARG A 413 2.05 17.73 14.89
CA ARG A 413 1.37 18.82 14.16
C ARG A 413 -0.16 18.67 14.17
N LYS A 414 -0.68 17.42 14.27
CA LYS A 414 -2.11 17.12 14.27
C LYS A 414 -2.71 16.99 15.68
N TRP A 415 -1.86 16.98 16.68
CA TRP A 415 -2.28 16.74 18.07
C TRP A 415 -2.78 18.01 18.74
N GLU A 416 -4.07 18.03 19.11
CA GLU A 416 -4.72 19.19 19.73
C GLU A 416 -5.42 18.84 21.05
N TYR A 417 -5.26 17.62 21.58
CA TYR A 417 -6.07 17.15 22.70
C TYR A 417 -5.51 17.52 24.08
N SER A 418 -4.26 17.19 24.33
CA SER A 418 -3.56 17.41 25.61
C SER A 418 -2.06 17.42 25.39
N LYS A 419 -1.27 17.40 26.47
CA LYS A 419 0.19 17.20 26.33
C LYS A 419 0.47 15.76 25.86
N ILE A 420 1.27 15.61 24.84
CA ILE A 420 1.78 14.32 24.36
C ILE A 420 3.32 14.29 24.42
N VAL A 421 3.88 13.14 24.74
CA VAL A 421 5.33 12.90 24.77
C VAL A 421 5.68 11.84 23.74
N CYS A 422 6.84 11.97 23.09
CA CYS A 422 7.34 10.96 22.17
C CYS A 422 8.44 10.12 22.85
N PHE A 423 8.32 8.80 22.75
CA PHE A 423 9.41 7.87 23.01
C PHE A 423 9.84 7.18 21.72
N SER A 424 11.08 7.40 21.35
CA SER A 424 11.71 6.96 20.12
C SER A 424 13.19 6.72 20.32
N ARG A 425 13.88 6.30 19.28
CA ARG A 425 15.36 6.42 19.21
C ARG A 425 15.75 7.89 19.15
N GLU A 426 16.99 8.17 19.54
CA GLU A 426 17.55 9.50 19.32
C GLU A 426 17.61 9.87 17.85
N GLU A 427 17.70 11.15 17.54
CA GLU A 427 17.88 11.64 16.17
C GLU A 427 19.09 10.98 15.51
N SER A 428 18.95 10.64 14.26
CA SER A 428 19.99 9.95 13.51
C SER A 428 19.96 10.29 12.02
N GLY A 429 21.11 10.43 11.40
CA GLY A 429 21.24 10.55 9.95
C GLY A 429 21.00 9.23 9.21
N SER A 430 21.19 8.10 9.90
CA SER A 430 20.91 6.75 9.38
C SER A 430 19.65 6.18 10.04
N PRO A 431 18.75 5.50 9.31
CA PRO A 431 17.54 4.94 9.90
C PRO A 431 17.85 3.88 10.96
N ALA A 432 18.79 2.99 10.73
CA ALA A 432 19.07 1.89 11.63
C ALA A 432 20.59 1.62 11.77
N SER A 433 20.96 0.89 12.82
CA SER A 433 22.34 0.46 13.04
C SER A 433 22.62 -0.85 12.29
N GLY A 434 23.86 -1.04 11.86
CA GLY A 434 24.33 -2.31 11.27
C GLY A 434 24.60 -3.43 12.29
N SER A 435 24.44 -3.15 13.61
CA SER A 435 24.69 -4.12 14.67
C SER A 435 23.40 -4.60 15.33
N PRO A 436 23.08 -5.92 15.28
CA PRO A 436 21.92 -6.49 15.97
C PRO A 436 21.92 -6.20 17.48
N LYS A 437 23.05 -6.28 18.15
CA LYS A 437 23.17 -5.97 19.59
C LYS A 437 22.83 -4.51 19.93
N VAL A 438 23.23 -3.57 19.06
CA VAL A 438 22.89 -2.15 19.21
C VAL A 438 21.39 -1.92 18.95
N PHE A 439 20.85 -2.64 17.97
CA PHE A 439 19.41 -2.64 17.69
C PHE A 439 18.62 -3.09 18.92
N GLU A 440 18.90 -4.28 19.46
CA GLU A 440 18.21 -4.86 20.63
C GLU A 440 18.27 -3.91 21.85
N ARG A 441 19.44 -3.37 22.16
CA ARG A 441 19.59 -2.41 23.24
C ARG A 441 18.70 -1.17 23.04
N ARG A 442 18.75 -0.54 21.87
CA ARG A 442 17.97 0.67 21.58
C ARG A 442 16.47 0.39 21.58
N GLN A 443 16.05 -0.78 21.10
CA GLN A 443 14.65 -1.19 21.14
C GLN A 443 14.16 -1.31 22.58
N GLN A 444 14.95 -2.01 23.43
CA GLN A 444 14.62 -2.17 24.84
C GLN A 444 14.62 -0.84 25.61
N GLU A 445 15.52 0.09 25.28
CA GLU A 445 15.56 1.43 25.88
C GLU A 445 14.24 2.19 25.64
N ILE A 446 13.67 2.14 24.42
CA ILE A 446 12.39 2.80 24.13
C ILE A 446 11.28 2.15 24.94
N ILE A 447 11.19 0.81 24.92
CA ILE A 447 10.17 0.06 25.64
C ILE A 447 10.21 0.39 27.13
N ASN A 448 11.41 0.38 27.74
CA ASN A 448 11.59 0.70 29.16
C ASN A 448 11.13 2.14 29.47
N LYS A 449 11.44 3.12 28.61
CA LYS A 449 10.98 4.50 28.78
C LYS A 449 9.46 4.60 28.75
N VAL A 450 8.80 3.91 27.83
CA VAL A 450 7.32 3.84 27.75
C VAL A 450 6.73 3.26 29.03
N MET A 451 7.27 2.13 29.51
CA MET A 451 6.72 1.41 30.67
C MET A 451 7.01 2.11 32.01
N SER A 452 8.04 2.94 32.09
CA SER A 452 8.41 3.67 33.29
C SER A 452 7.78 5.06 33.42
N TYR A 453 7.10 5.54 32.38
CA TYR A 453 6.52 6.89 32.34
C TYR A 453 5.21 7.01 33.16
N SER A 454 4.70 5.94 33.69
CA SER A 454 3.44 5.86 34.45
C SER A 454 3.38 6.75 35.70
#